data_5a669730d9f8fc4dccd49da2fff0d458
#
_entry.id   5a669730d9f8fc4dccd49da2fff0d458
#
_cell.length_a   1.000
_cell.length_b   1.000
_cell.length_c   1.000
_cell.angle_alpha   90.00
_cell.angle_beta   90.00
_cell.angle_gamma   90.00
#
_symmetry.space_group_name_H-M   'P 1'
#
loop_
_entity.id
_entity.type
_entity.pdbx_description
1 polymer ?
#
loop_
_entity_poly.entity_id
_entity_poly.type
_entity_poly.pdbx_seq_one_letter_code
_entity_poly.pdbx_strand_id
1 'polypeptide(L)'
;MPGTAPIAVPMPGLICASPTWLQNRVRRPSPKSGTLPRALTTGRCLPAFLAAIFILIVPMGSRSLFAYSVLTHEEIVDLAWTSEIQPLLLLRFPGLTDDQIKEAHAYAYGGSVIQDLGYYPFGNKEFSDLTHYVRSGDFVRELILQSQDADEYAFALGALSHYASDIAGHPAINLSVAIAYPRLRAKYGRSVRYAQDRTAHLKTEFGFDTLQVAKNRYAPQQYHDFIGFKVSMPLLERVFPVVTVSS
;
A
#
# COMPACT_ATOMS: atom_id res chain seq x y z
N MET A 1 -46.61 -17.78 24.51
CA MET A 1 -45.44 -17.63 25.39
C MET A 1 -44.74 -16.34 25.01
N PRO A 2 -44.48 -15.37 25.91
CA PRO A 2 -44.00 -14.05 25.55
C PRO A 2 -42.48 -14.05 25.37
N GLY A 3 -42.01 -13.32 24.33
CA GLY A 3 -40.61 -13.12 24.02
C GLY A 3 -39.89 -12.22 25.01
N THR A 4 -38.67 -12.62 25.37
CA THR A 4 -37.73 -11.84 26.17
C THR A 4 -36.93 -10.88 25.29
N ALA A 5 -37.05 -9.58 25.59
CA ALA A 5 -36.27 -8.51 25.00
C ALA A 5 -34.82 -8.55 25.53
N PRO A 6 -33.81 -8.18 24.74
CA PRO A 6 -32.43 -8.10 25.22
C PRO A 6 -32.20 -6.87 26.09
N ILE A 7 -31.48 -7.07 27.19
CA ILE A 7 -31.05 -6.06 28.16
C ILE A 7 -29.94 -5.22 27.55
N ALA A 8 -30.17 -3.91 27.47
CA ALA A 8 -29.14 -2.94 27.09
C ALA A 8 -28.18 -2.70 28.27
N VAL A 9 -26.88 -2.93 28.06
CA VAL A 9 -25.81 -2.58 29.01
C VAL A 9 -25.27 -1.19 28.63
N PRO A 10 -25.21 -0.22 29.54
CA PRO A 10 -24.67 1.11 29.25
C PRO A 10 -23.15 1.07 29.18
N MET A 11 -22.60 1.58 28.10
CA MET A 11 -21.16 1.82 27.93
C MET A 11 -20.73 3.10 28.69
N PRO A 12 -19.64 3.08 29.44
CA PRO A 12 -19.05 4.30 30.01
C PRO A 12 -18.34 5.11 28.93
N GLY A 13 -18.50 6.44 28.98
CA GLY A 13 -17.98 7.40 28.03
C GLY A 13 -16.46 7.32 27.84
N LEU A 14 -16.02 7.15 26.61
CA LEU A 14 -14.64 7.31 26.20
C LEU A 14 -14.34 8.79 25.96
N ILE A 15 -13.47 9.33 26.79
CA ILE A 15 -12.84 10.63 26.62
C ILE A 15 -11.93 10.56 25.40
N CYS A 16 -12.21 11.40 24.39
CA CYS A 16 -11.36 11.58 23.22
C CYS A 16 -10.01 12.17 23.63
N ALA A 17 -8.98 11.35 23.76
CA ALA A 17 -7.60 11.77 23.78
C ALA A 17 -7.03 11.63 22.36
N SER A 18 -6.78 12.75 21.70
CA SER A 18 -6.12 12.79 20.38
C SER A 18 -4.69 12.25 20.49
N PRO A 19 -4.26 11.38 19.58
CA PRO A 19 -2.89 10.84 19.61
C PRO A 19 -1.88 11.95 19.30
N THR A 20 -0.94 12.19 20.21
CA THR A 20 0.07 13.26 20.18
C THR A 20 1.19 13.08 19.13
N TRP A 21 1.17 12.02 18.35
CA TRP A 21 2.20 11.73 17.34
C TRP A 21 2.07 12.53 16.02
N LEU A 22 0.93 13.26 15.82
CA LEU A 22 0.70 14.09 14.63
C LEU A 22 1.19 15.54 14.75
N GLN A 23 1.80 15.96 15.86
CA GLN A 23 2.17 17.37 16.13
C GLN A 23 3.66 17.69 16.14
N ASN A 24 4.54 16.89 15.56
CA ASN A 24 5.91 17.33 15.31
C ASN A 24 6.00 18.20 14.05
N ARG A 25 5.47 19.42 14.18
CA ARG A 25 5.68 20.51 13.24
C ARG A 25 7.13 20.99 13.37
N VAL A 26 7.96 20.65 12.38
CA VAL A 26 9.31 21.18 12.22
C VAL A 26 9.24 22.71 12.25
N ARG A 27 9.80 23.35 13.29
CA ARG A 27 9.98 24.80 13.36
C ARG A 27 11.01 25.22 12.30
N ARG A 28 10.58 25.99 11.32
CA ARG A 28 11.48 26.70 10.42
C ARG A 28 12.14 27.86 11.21
N PRO A 29 13.47 28.04 11.15
CA PRO A 29 14.09 29.21 11.66
C PRO A 29 13.78 30.43 10.77
N SER A 30 13.46 31.57 11.39
CA SER A 30 13.22 32.84 10.71
C SER A 30 14.51 33.38 10.09
N PRO A 31 14.46 34.07 8.93
CA PRO A 31 15.63 34.65 8.30
C PRO A 31 16.08 35.90 9.07
N LYS A 32 17.33 35.90 9.48
CA LYS A 32 18.01 37.11 9.97
C LYS A 32 18.31 38.02 8.78
N SER A 33 17.89 39.28 8.90
CA SER A 33 18.21 40.36 7.99
C SER A 33 19.73 40.62 8.00
N GLY A 34 20.40 40.32 6.92
CA GLY A 34 21.79 40.67 6.65
C GLY A 34 21.88 41.47 5.35
N THR A 35 22.42 42.65 5.48
CA THR A 35 22.70 43.69 4.49
C THR A 35 23.37 43.16 3.21
N LEU A 36 22.88 43.61 2.05
CA LEU A 36 23.48 43.45 0.73
C LEU A 36 24.80 44.18 0.58
N PRO A 37 25.83 43.57 0.04
CA PRO A 37 26.91 44.29 -0.63
C PRO A 37 26.70 44.34 -2.14
N ARG A 38 27.05 45.44 -2.65
CA ARG A 38 27.09 46.04 -3.98
C ARG A 38 27.55 45.11 -5.09
N ALA A 39 26.95 45.33 -6.26
CA ALA A 39 27.21 44.74 -7.56
C ALA A 39 28.71 44.75 -7.95
N LEU A 40 29.13 43.62 -8.52
CA LEU A 40 30.30 43.51 -9.40
C LEU A 40 29.93 42.76 -10.65
N THR A 41 30.06 43.47 -11.72
CA THR A 41 30.14 43.24 -13.15
C THR A 41 30.27 41.78 -13.68
N THR A 42 29.30 41.47 -14.53
CA THR A 42 29.33 40.84 -15.83
C THR A 42 30.53 39.98 -16.27
N GLY A 43 30.26 38.74 -16.60
CA GLY A 43 30.99 38.05 -17.65
C GLY A 43 31.30 36.57 -17.39
N ARG A 44 30.69 35.69 -18.17
CA ARG A 44 31.16 34.34 -18.49
C ARG A 44 30.93 33.18 -17.51
N CYS A 45 29.86 33.18 -16.71
CA CYS A 45 29.54 31.99 -15.86
C CYS A 45 28.29 31.20 -16.29
N LEU A 46 27.68 31.52 -17.45
CA LEU A 46 26.46 30.83 -17.88
C LEU A 46 26.64 29.33 -18.15
N PRO A 47 27.74 28.86 -18.79
CA PRO A 47 27.90 27.43 -19.04
C PRO A 47 28.21 26.61 -17.78
N ALA A 48 28.90 27.20 -16.79
CA ALA A 48 29.20 26.52 -15.54
C ALA A 48 27.96 26.36 -14.64
N PHE A 49 27.03 27.33 -14.68
CA PHE A 49 25.79 27.29 -13.93
C PHE A 49 24.80 26.24 -14.50
N LEU A 50 24.72 26.12 -15.82
CA LEU A 50 23.93 25.09 -16.49
C LEU A 50 24.51 23.66 -16.27
N ALA A 51 25.83 23.54 -16.24
CA ALA A 51 26.50 22.27 -15.93
C ALA A 51 26.27 21.86 -14.45
N ALA A 52 26.27 22.83 -13.52
CA ALA A 52 25.99 22.56 -12.10
C ALA A 52 24.51 22.16 -11.86
N ILE A 53 23.55 22.77 -12.59
CA ILE A 53 22.14 22.36 -12.56
C ILE A 53 21.97 20.96 -13.15
N PHE A 54 22.70 20.63 -14.22
CA PHE A 54 22.62 19.29 -14.83
C PHE A 54 23.21 18.20 -13.93
N ILE A 55 24.27 18.49 -13.17
CA ILE A 55 24.89 17.60 -12.18
C ILE A 55 23.99 17.43 -10.93
N LEU A 56 23.17 18.43 -10.57
CA LEU A 56 22.23 18.35 -9.45
C LEU A 56 20.93 17.61 -9.81
N ILE A 57 20.56 17.56 -11.08
CA ILE A 57 19.34 16.87 -11.57
C ILE A 57 19.59 15.37 -11.83
N VAL A 58 20.84 15.01 -12.22
CA VAL A 58 21.17 13.61 -12.56
C VAL A 58 21.17 12.64 -11.36
N PRO A 59 21.50 12.99 -10.11
CA PRO A 59 21.42 12.04 -9.01
C PRO A 59 20.02 11.93 -8.37
N MET A 60 19.04 12.78 -8.71
CA MET A 60 17.67 12.58 -8.22
C MET A 60 16.86 11.57 -9.04
N GLY A 61 17.40 11.07 -10.13
CA GLY A 61 16.73 10.25 -11.12
C GLY A 61 16.96 8.76 -11.02
N SER A 62 17.04 8.14 -9.85
CA SER A 62 16.87 6.68 -9.76
C SER A 62 16.88 6.18 -8.32
N ARG A 63 16.04 6.74 -7.48
CA ARG A 63 15.49 5.91 -6.42
C ARG A 63 14.43 5.08 -7.10
N SER A 64 14.85 3.86 -7.46
CA SER A 64 13.95 2.84 -8.00
C SER A 64 12.73 2.80 -7.11
N LEU A 65 11.59 3.16 -7.67
CA LEU A 65 10.29 2.95 -7.07
C LEU A 65 10.14 1.43 -6.94
N PHE A 66 10.22 0.94 -5.73
CA PHE A 66 10.05 -0.46 -5.42
C PHE A 66 8.55 -0.69 -5.31
N ALA A 67 7.99 -1.37 -6.26
CA ALA A 67 6.64 -1.86 -6.24
C ALA A 67 6.62 -3.30 -6.75
N TYR A 68 6.48 -4.23 -5.84
CA TYR A 68 5.77 -5.44 -6.15
C TYR A 68 4.33 -5.00 -6.19
N SER A 69 4.09 -4.82 -7.23
CA SER A 69 3.09 -5.09 -8.10
C SER A 69 1.73 -4.71 -7.61
N VAL A 70 1.58 -3.42 -7.30
CA VAL A 70 0.25 -2.78 -7.25
C VAL A 70 -0.60 -3.31 -8.40
N LEU A 71 -0.03 -3.40 -9.60
CA LEU A 71 -0.76 -3.85 -10.79
C LEU A 71 -1.19 -5.32 -10.72
N THR A 72 -0.38 -6.21 -10.16
CA THR A 72 -0.80 -7.62 -9.99
C THR A 72 -1.89 -7.72 -8.93
N HIS A 73 -1.79 -7.01 -7.83
CA HIS A 73 -2.80 -7.05 -6.77
C HIS A 73 -4.13 -6.44 -7.23
N GLU A 74 -4.11 -5.37 -8.01
CA GLU A 74 -5.30 -4.78 -8.62
C GLU A 74 -5.91 -5.74 -9.66
N GLU A 75 -5.08 -6.36 -10.53
CA GLU A 75 -5.54 -7.37 -11.49
C GLU A 75 -6.23 -8.55 -10.81
N ILE A 76 -5.71 -9.02 -9.66
CA ILE A 76 -6.34 -10.11 -8.91
C ILE A 76 -7.70 -9.68 -8.36
N VAL A 77 -7.83 -8.43 -7.91
CA VAL A 77 -9.14 -7.88 -7.52
C VAL A 77 -10.09 -7.89 -8.71
N ASP A 78 -9.66 -7.45 -9.89
CA ASP A 78 -10.51 -7.42 -11.08
C ASP A 78 -10.93 -8.82 -11.53
N LEU A 79 -10.01 -9.77 -11.54
CA LEU A 79 -10.31 -11.16 -11.86
C LEU A 79 -11.32 -11.79 -10.89
N ALA A 80 -11.27 -11.40 -9.61
CA ALA A 80 -12.16 -11.89 -8.57
C ALA A 80 -13.42 -11.03 -8.40
N TRP A 81 -13.50 -9.84 -9.01
CA TRP A 81 -14.55 -8.86 -8.72
C TRP A 81 -15.95 -9.42 -8.95
N THR A 82 -16.23 -9.84 -10.17
CA THR A 82 -17.57 -10.30 -10.57
C THR A 82 -17.94 -11.66 -10.02
N SER A 83 -16.97 -12.56 -9.85
CA SER A 83 -17.22 -13.93 -9.43
C SER A 83 -17.25 -14.11 -7.92
N GLU A 84 -16.49 -13.30 -7.16
CA GLU A 84 -16.25 -13.51 -5.74
C GLU A 84 -16.56 -12.26 -4.90
N ILE A 85 -15.87 -11.14 -5.17
CA ILE A 85 -15.87 -9.97 -4.26
C ILE A 85 -17.25 -9.29 -4.29
N GLN A 86 -17.76 -8.94 -5.47
CA GLN A 86 -19.05 -8.28 -5.62
C GLN A 86 -20.22 -9.13 -5.09
N PRO A 87 -20.30 -10.45 -5.33
CA PRO A 87 -21.33 -11.29 -4.72
C PRO A 87 -21.29 -11.29 -3.18
N LEU A 88 -20.10 -11.37 -2.58
CA LEU A 88 -19.93 -11.30 -1.12
C LEU A 88 -20.35 -9.94 -0.57
N LEU A 89 -20.02 -8.86 -1.28
CA LEU A 89 -20.43 -7.50 -0.94
C LEU A 89 -21.95 -7.37 -0.95
N LEU A 90 -22.61 -7.80 -2.03
CA LEU A 90 -24.06 -7.72 -2.19
C LEU A 90 -24.83 -8.65 -1.23
N LEU A 91 -24.23 -9.77 -0.84
CA LEU A 91 -24.80 -10.66 0.18
C LEU A 91 -24.84 -9.98 1.55
N ARG A 92 -23.81 -9.23 1.90
CA ARG A 92 -23.73 -8.53 3.20
C ARG A 92 -24.45 -7.19 3.20
N PHE A 93 -24.43 -6.47 2.07
CA PHE A 93 -25.02 -5.15 1.88
C PHE A 93 -25.92 -5.16 0.62
N PRO A 94 -27.14 -5.69 0.73
CA PRO A 94 -28.06 -5.75 -0.41
C PRO A 94 -28.58 -4.36 -0.80
N GLY A 95 -28.81 -4.16 -2.11
CA GLY A 95 -29.45 -2.94 -2.63
C GLY A 95 -28.49 -1.77 -2.89
N LEU A 96 -27.19 -2.04 -3.00
CA LEU A 96 -26.22 -1.03 -3.45
C LEU A 96 -26.51 -0.60 -4.89
N THR A 97 -26.39 0.69 -5.16
CA THR A 97 -26.45 1.25 -6.52
C THR A 97 -25.14 0.94 -7.28
N ASP A 98 -25.17 1.10 -8.61
CA ASP A 98 -23.97 0.92 -9.44
C ASP A 98 -22.84 1.87 -9.03
N ASP A 99 -23.15 3.11 -8.65
CA ASP A 99 -22.15 4.08 -8.17
C ASP A 99 -21.53 3.62 -6.85
N GLN A 100 -22.32 3.07 -5.92
CA GLN A 100 -21.81 2.52 -4.67
C GLN A 100 -20.96 1.26 -4.90
N ILE A 101 -21.36 0.41 -5.85
CA ILE A 101 -20.56 -0.76 -6.24
C ILE A 101 -19.22 -0.32 -6.86
N LYS A 102 -19.23 0.70 -7.70
CA LYS A 102 -18.00 1.27 -8.28
C LYS A 102 -17.12 1.91 -7.21
N GLU A 103 -17.70 2.59 -6.24
CA GLU A 103 -16.96 3.16 -5.11
C GLU A 103 -16.31 2.06 -4.24
N ALA A 104 -17.08 1.04 -3.90
CA ALA A 104 -16.60 -0.13 -3.17
C ALA A 104 -15.45 -0.84 -3.92
N HIS A 105 -15.48 -0.89 -5.26
CA HIS A 105 -14.39 -1.44 -6.06
C HIS A 105 -13.08 -0.64 -5.89
N ALA A 106 -13.15 0.70 -5.83
CA ALA A 106 -11.98 1.53 -5.53
C ALA A 106 -11.43 1.28 -4.10
N TYR A 107 -12.28 0.96 -3.15
CA TYR A 107 -11.85 0.53 -1.81
C TYR A 107 -11.23 -0.88 -1.82
N ALA A 108 -11.73 -1.79 -2.64
CA ALA A 108 -11.10 -3.10 -2.82
C ALA A 108 -9.68 -2.98 -3.40
N TYR A 109 -9.45 -2.10 -4.37
CA TYR A 109 -8.10 -1.78 -4.84
C TYR A 109 -7.23 -1.21 -3.72
N GLY A 110 -7.74 -0.24 -2.94
CA GLY A 110 -7.01 0.31 -1.80
C GLY A 110 -6.62 -0.75 -0.77
N GLY A 111 -7.52 -1.68 -0.49
CA GLY A 111 -7.27 -2.82 0.37
C GLY A 111 -6.21 -3.77 -0.17
N SER A 112 -6.23 -4.03 -1.50
CA SER A 112 -5.29 -4.94 -2.14
C SER A 112 -3.85 -4.43 -2.16
N VAL A 113 -3.62 -3.15 -1.90
CA VAL A 113 -2.27 -2.55 -1.88
C VAL A 113 -1.87 -1.99 -0.52
N ILE A 114 -2.77 -1.98 0.47
CA ILE A 114 -2.54 -1.31 1.75
C ILE A 114 -1.31 -1.84 2.50
N GLN A 115 -1.08 -3.14 2.45
CA GLN A 115 0.04 -3.78 3.14
C GLN A 115 1.39 -3.32 2.55
N ASP A 116 1.43 -3.02 1.26
CA ASP A 116 2.63 -2.57 0.54
C ASP A 116 2.87 -1.06 0.61
N LEU A 117 1.85 -0.25 0.89
CA LEU A 117 1.96 1.21 0.82
C LEU A 117 3.07 1.79 1.70
N GLY A 118 3.43 1.13 2.79
CA GLY A 118 4.54 1.56 3.65
C GLY A 118 5.92 1.44 3.00
N TYR A 119 6.08 0.63 1.95
CA TYR A 119 7.34 0.50 1.21
C TYR A 119 7.54 1.57 0.14
N TYR A 120 6.50 2.33 -0.17
CA TYR A 120 6.55 3.43 -1.14
C TYR A 120 7.19 4.70 -0.55
N PRO A 121 7.64 5.64 -1.39
CA PRO A 121 8.14 6.92 -0.93
C PRO A 121 7.12 7.60 -0.02
N PHE A 122 7.60 8.08 1.15
CA PHE A 122 6.80 8.70 2.23
C PHE A 122 5.89 7.74 3.01
N GLY A 123 5.89 6.42 2.70
CA GLY A 123 5.18 5.41 3.45
C GLY A 123 5.86 5.07 4.78
N ASN A 124 5.11 4.42 5.67
CA ASN A 124 5.64 3.90 6.93
C ASN A 124 6.02 2.43 6.76
N LYS A 125 7.33 2.17 6.63
CA LYS A 125 7.85 0.82 6.44
C LYS A 125 7.51 -0.13 7.60
N GLU A 126 7.45 0.38 8.83
CA GLU A 126 7.08 -0.42 10.00
C GLU A 126 5.64 -0.93 9.89
N PHE A 127 4.71 -0.10 9.41
CA PHE A 127 3.35 -0.53 9.13
C PHE A 127 3.32 -1.72 8.16
N SER A 128 4.04 -1.62 7.04
CA SER A 128 4.10 -2.71 6.05
C SER A 128 4.79 -3.97 6.60
N ASP A 129 5.89 -3.82 7.35
CA ASP A 129 6.55 -4.97 8.00
C ASP A 129 5.60 -5.65 9.01
N LEU A 130 4.82 -4.91 9.79
CA LEU A 130 3.85 -5.46 10.73
C LEU A 130 2.69 -6.18 10.03
N THR A 131 2.14 -5.58 8.98
CA THR A 131 1.01 -6.16 8.25
C THR A 131 1.37 -7.34 7.35
N HIS A 132 2.66 -7.51 7.00
CA HIS A 132 3.14 -8.68 6.24
C HIS A 132 3.68 -9.81 7.12
N TYR A 133 4.40 -9.48 8.21
CA TYR A 133 5.21 -10.46 8.92
C TYR A 133 4.78 -10.67 10.37
N VAL A 134 3.90 -9.82 10.90
CA VAL A 134 3.45 -9.93 12.29
C VAL A 134 1.93 -10.00 12.32
N ARG A 135 1.39 -11.19 12.55
CA ARG A 135 -0.06 -11.42 12.66
C ARG A 135 -0.87 -10.96 11.43
N SER A 136 -0.31 -11.11 10.23
CA SER A 136 -0.94 -10.67 8.96
C SER A 136 -2.36 -11.22 8.77
N GLY A 137 -2.56 -12.50 9.10
CA GLY A 137 -3.89 -13.13 9.04
C GLY A 137 -4.87 -12.53 10.05
N ASP A 138 -4.40 -12.15 11.25
CA ASP A 138 -5.25 -11.46 12.24
C ASP A 138 -5.62 -10.06 11.77
N PHE A 139 -4.69 -9.33 11.13
CA PHE A 139 -4.96 -8.02 10.55
C PHE A 139 -6.10 -8.09 9.53
N VAL A 140 -5.99 -9.00 8.56
CA VAL A 140 -7.03 -9.21 7.54
C VAL A 140 -8.36 -9.65 8.17
N ARG A 141 -8.31 -10.56 9.12
CA ARG A 141 -9.49 -11.04 9.84
C ARG A 141 -10.20 -9.89 10.57
N GLU A 142 -9.46 -9.06 11.29
CA GLU A 142 -10.03 -7.91 12.01
C GLU A 142 -10.60 -6.85 11.06
N LEU A 143 -9.97 -6.59 9.89
CA LEU A 143 -10.56 -5.73 8.87
C LEU A 143 -11.94 -6.24 8.44
N ILE A 144 -12.09 -7.54 8.20
CA ILE A 144 -13.38 -8.15 7.81
C ILE A 144 -14.41 -8.05 8.94
N LEU A 145 -14.02 -8.35 10.18
CA LEU A 145 -14.92 -8.38 11.32
C LEU A 145 -15.39 -6.98 11.72
N GLN A 146 -14.54 -5.98 11.64
CA GLN A 146 -14.83 -4.62 12.10
C GLN A 146 -15.38 -3.71 10.99
N SER A 147 -15.48 -4.19 9.75
CA SER A 147 -16.10 -3.42 8.66
C SER A 147 -17.59 -3.19 8.91
N GLN A 148 -18.02 -1.92 8.81
CA GLN A 148 -19.36 -1.45 9.17
C GLN A 148 -20.22 -1.13 7.95
N ASP A 149 -19.63 -0.83 6.82
CA ASP A 149 -20.29 -0.51 5.56
C ASP A 149 -19.68 -1.26 4.36
N ALA A 150 -20.24 -1.01 3.18
CA ALA A 150 -19.84 -1.68 1.96
C ALA A 150 -18.41 -1.34 1.54
N ASP A 151 -17.98 -0.10 1.72
CA ASP A 151 -16.65 0.39 1.36
C ASP A 151 -15.57 -0.22 2.26
N GLU A 152 -15.80 -0.24 3.56
CA GLU A 152 -14.92 -0.89 4.53
C GLU A 152 -14.81 -2.40 4.28
N TYR A 153 -15.94 -3.04 3.94
CA TYR A 153 -15.93 -4.47 3.67
C TYR A 153 -15.22 -4.80 2.36
N ALA A 154 -15.43 -3.99 1.32
CA ALA A 154 -14.70 -4.14 0.06
C ALA A 154 -13.19 -3.93 0.25
N PHE A 155 -12.78 -2.94 1.05
CA PHE A 155 -11.39 -2.72 1.45
C PHE A 155 -10.82 -3.95 2.17
N ALA A 156 -11.56 -4.54 3.10
CA ALA A 156 -11.16 -5.75 3.82
C ALA A 156 -11.00 -6.96 2.89
N LEU A 157 -11.90 -7.12 1.89
CA LEU A 157 -11.80 -8.18 0.88
C LEU A 157 -10.60 -7.95 -0.05
N GLY A 158 -10.28 -6.70 -0.39
CA GLY A 158 -9.04 -6.35 -1.09
C GLY A 158 -7.80 -6.75 -0.30
N ALA A 159 -7.75 -6.46 1.00
CA ALA A 159 -6.63 -6.88 1.85
C ALA A 159 -6.53 -8.40 2.00
N LEU A 160 -7.66 -9.11 1.98
CA LEU A 160 -7.67 -10.58 1.92
C LEU A 160 -7.10 -11.09 0.60
N SER A 161 -7.44 -10.47 -0.52
CA SER A 161 -6.91 -10.80 -1.85
C SER A 161 -5.39 -10.63 -1.89
N HIS A 162 -4.85 -9.54 -1.35
CA HIS A 162 -3.41 -9.33 -1.18
C HIS A 162 -2.77 -10.47 -0.38
N TYR A 163 -3.25 -10.71 0.82
CA TYR A 163 -2.72 -11.75 1.71
C TYR A 163 -2.71 -13.14 1.06
N ALA A 164 -3.79 -13.52 0.37
CA ALA A 164 -3.90 -14.80 -0.30
C ALA A 164 -2.95 -14.91 -1.50
N SER A 165 -2.81 -13.83 -2.29
CA SER A 165 -1.93 -13.80 -3.44
C SER A 165 -0.45 -13.85 -3.04
N ASP A 166 -0.07 -13.21 -1.96
CA ASP A 166 1.29 -13.26 -1.43
C ASP A 166 1.67 -14.67 -0.97
N ILE A 167 0.80 -15.33 -0.24
CA ILE A 167 1.03 -16.73 0.18
C ILE A 167 1.21 -17.63 -1.05
N ALA A 168 0.40 -17.45 -2.09
CA ALA A 168 0.44 -18.28 -3.29
C ALA A 168 1.60 -17.90 -4.23
N GLY A 169 1.92 -16.62 -4.35
CA GLY A 169 2.85 -16.08 -5.33
C GLY A 169 4.32 -16.08 -4.90
N HIS A 170 4.61 -15.79 -3.63
CA HIS A 170 5.99 -15.69 -3.12
C HIS A 170 6.86 -16.92 -3.36
N PRO A 171 6.39 -18.17 -3.33
CA PRO A 171 7.22 -19.31 -3.72
C PRO A 171 7.76 -19.21 -5.14
N ALA A 172 6.96 -18.72 -6.10
CA ALA A 172 7.39 -18.50 -7.47
C ALA A 172 8.37 -17.33 -7.60
N ILE A 173 8.13 -16.24 -6.88
CA ILE A 173 9.06 -15.10 -6.81
C ILE A 173 10.39 -15.52 -6.21
N ASN A 174 10.40 -16.21 -5.08
CA ASN A 174 11.62 -16.70 -4.44
C ASN A 174 12.47 -17.57 -5.38
N LEU A 175 11.83 -18.42 -6.18
CA LEU A 175 12.49 -19.21 -7.21
C LEU A 175 13.04 -18.32 -8.34
N SER A 176 12.24 -17.34 -8.78
CA SER A 176 12.64 -16.38 -9.83
C SER A 176 13.84 -15.53 -9.41
N VAL A 177 13.90 -15.08 -8.15
CA VAL A 177 15.09 -14.41 -7.58
C VAL A 177 16.31 -15.33 -7.67
N ALA A 178 16.18 -16.60 -7.28
CA ALA A 178 17.30 -17.54 -7.36
C ALA A 178 17.77 -17.78 -8.81
N ILE A 179 16.86 -17.73 -9.78
CA ILE A 179 17.20 -17.85 -11.21
C ILE A 179 17.88 -16.59 -11.73
N ALA A 180 17.35 -15.41 -11.40
CA ALA A 180 17.84 -14.12 -11.87
C ALA A 180 19.19 -13.72 -11.25
N TYR A 181 19.47 -14.19 -10.02
CA TYR A 181 20.66 -13.84 -9.26
C TYR A 181 21.50 -15.07 -8.87
N PRO A 182 22.37 -15.60 -9.76
CA PRO A 182 23.13 -16.83 -9.52
C PRO A 182 24.00 -16.82 -8.27
N ARG A 183 24.52 -15.64 -7.86
CA ARG A 183 25.29 -15.50 -6.61
C ARG A 183 24.43 -15.72 -5.37
N LEU A 184 23.19 -15.24 -5.37
CA LEU A 184 22.25 -15.46 -4.28
C LEU A 184 21.80 -16.92 -4.25
N ARG A 185 21.58 -17.52 -5.42
CA ARG A 185 21.31 -18.95 -5.54
C ARG A 185 22.43 -19.82 -4.98
N ALA A 186 23.69 -19.48 -5.24
CA ALA A 186 24.85 -20.20 -4.70
C ALA A 186 24.90 -20.10 -3.17
N LYS A 187 24.49 -18.96 -2.61
CA LYS A 187 24.52 -18.72 -1.14
C LYS A 187 23.30 -19.30 -0.41
N TYR A 188 22.10 -19.20 -0.99
CA TYR A 188 20.85 -19.50 -0.29
C TYR A 188 20.05 -20.65 -0.90
N GLY A 189 20.51 -21.24 -2.02
CA GLY A 189 19.81 -22.33 -2.69
C GLY A 189 18.75 -21.87 -3.68
N ARG A 190 17.77 -22.73 -3.95
CA ARG A 190 16.77 -22.52 -5.01
C ARG A 190 15.64 -21.56 -4.65
N SER A 191 15.58 -21.12 -3.42
CA SER A 191 14.54 -20.20 -2.92
C SER A 191 15.21 -19.07 -2.17
N VAL A 192 15.19 -17.86 -2.73
CA VAL A 192 15.76 -16.66 -2.11
C VAL A 192 14.62 -15.78 -1.65
N ARG A 193 14.43 -15.70 -0.34
CA ARG A 193 13.33 -14.98 0.29
C ARG A 193 13.65 -13.49 0.42
N TYR A 194 12.63 -12.67 0.58
CA TYR A 194 12.72 -11.23 0.84
C TYR A 194 13.73 -10.89 1.96
N ALA A 195 13.67 -11.59 3.10
CA ALA A 195 14.58 -11.37 4.23
C ALA A 195 16.06 -11.63 3.91
N GLN A 196 16.37 -12.41 2.87
CA GLN A 196 17.76 -12.74 2.46
C GLN A 196 18.36 -11.70 1.53
N ASP A 197 17.56 -11.11 0.62
CA ASP A 197 17.94 -9.98 -0.22
C ASP A 197 16.71 -9.21 -0.68
N ARG A 198 16.37 -8.16 0.06
CA ARG A 198 15.21 -7.31 -0.21
C ARG A 198 15.26 -6.68 -1.59
N THR A 199 16.44 -6.20 -2.00
CA THR A 199 16.58 -5.48 -3.27
C THR A 199 16.40 -6.41 -4.47
N ALA A 200 16.99 -7.59 -4.43
CA ALA A 200 16.82 -8.58 -5.50
C ALA A 200 15.38 -9.07 -5.58
N HIS A 201 14.74 -9.26 -4.43
CA HIS A 201 13.34 -9.68 -4.34
C HIS A 201 12.41 -8.64 -4.97
N LEU A 202 12.44 -7.40 -4.50
CA LEU A 202 11.63 -6.30 -5.05
C LEU A 202 11.87 -6.05 -6.54
N LYS A 203 13.12 -6.12 -7.01
CA LYS A 203 13.42 -5.98 -8.45
C LYS A 203 12.82 -7.11 -9.29
N THR A 204 12.76 -8.33 -8.74
CA THR A 204 12.17 -9.48 -9.44
C THR A 204 10.66 -9.32 -9.54
N GLU A 205 10.02 -8.88 -8.49
CA GLU A 205 8.59 -8.60 -8.44
C GLU A 205 8.21 -7.49 -9.44
N PHE A 206 8.90 -6.35 -9.38
CA PHE A 206 8.70 -5.27 -10.35
C PHE A 206 8.96 -5.72 -11.80
N GLY A 207 10.00 -6.54 -12.01
CA GLY A 207 10.29 -7.11 -13.32
C GLY A 207 9.17 -8.03 -13.82
N PHE A 208 8.52 -8.74 -12.92
CA PHE A 208 7.35 -9.58 -13.25
C PHE A 208 6.20 -8.72 -13.77
N ASP A 209 5.81 -7.65 -13.05
CA ASP A 209 4.76 -6.74 -13.50
C ASP A 209 5.05 -6.09 -14.83
N THR A 210 6.25 -5.54 -14.97
CA THR A 210 6.68 -4.93 -16.24
C THR A 210 6.54 -5.93 -17.39
N LEU A 211 6.88 -7.21 -17.15
CA LEU A 211 6.74 -8.26 -18.16
C LEU A 211 5.28 -8.58 -18.48
N GLN A 212 4.38 -8.60 -17.47
CA GLN A 212 2.95 -8.84 -17.71
C GLN A 212 2.33 -7.70 -18.51
N VAL A 213 2.65 -6.44 -18.16
CA VAL A 213 2.23 -5.26 -18.94
C VAL A 213 2.74 -5.33 -20.37
N ALA A 214 4.04 -5.61 -20.57
CA ALA A 214 4.63 -5.70 -21.91
C ALA A 214 4.03 -6.83 -22.77
N LYS A 215 3.44 -7.84 -22.13
CA LYS A 215 2.76 -8.96 -22.80
C LYS A 215 1.25 -8.77 -22.92
N ASN A 216 0.70 -7.60 -22.59
CA ASN A 216 -0.73 -7.32 -22.55
C ASN A 216 -1.52 -8.38 -21.78
N ARG A 217 -1.00 -8.85 -20.66
CA ARG A 217 -1.65 -9.87 -19.83
C ARG A 217 -2.53 -9.27 -18.75
N TYR A 218 -2.30 -8.01 -18.40
CA TYR A 218 -3.25 -7.22 -17.62
C TYR A 218 -4.25 -6.59 -18.60
N ALA A 219 -5.52 -6.59 -18.23
CA ALA A 219 -6.57 -6.12 -19.13
C ALA A 219 -6.34 -4.65 -19.52
N PRO A 220 -6.22 -4.31 -20.82
CA PRO A 220 -5.98 -2.93 -21.26
C PRO A 220 -7.07 -1.96 -20.82
N GLN A 221 -8.31 -2.46 -20.65
CA GLN A 221 -9.46 -1.68 -20.20
C GLN A 221 -9.26 -1.12 -18.79
N GLN A 222 -8.54 -1.81 -17.92
CA GLN A 222 -8.27 -1.37 -16.54
C GLN A 222 -7.50 -0.05 -16.48
N TYR A 223 -6.61 0.21 -17.42
CA TYR A 223 -5.91 1.50 -17.53
C TYR A 223 -6.80 2.64 -18.01
N HIS A 224 -7.83 2.33 -18.80
CA HIS A 224 -8.77 3.32 -19.28
C HIS A 224 -9.90 3.61 -18.29
N ASP A 225 -10.28 2.60 -17.52
CA ASP A 225 -11.40 2.64 -16.59
C ASP A 225 -10.93 2.70 -15.13
N PHE A 226 -9.64 3.00 -14.91
CA PHE A 226 -9.06 3.07 -13.56
C PHE A 226 -9.81 4.10 -12.71
N ILE A 227 -10.47 3.61 -11.69
CA ILE A 227 -11.30 4.40 -10.76
C ILE A 227 -10.52 4.94 -9.58
N GLY A 228 -9.20 4.73 -9.54
CA GLY A 228 -8.34 5.04 -8.40
C GLY A 228 -8.44 3.98 -7.29
N PHE A 229 -7.63 4.12 -6.26
CA PHE A 229 -7.77 3.33 -5.05
C PHE A 229 -8.10 4.24 -3.86
N LYS A 230 -8.97 3.75 -2.97
CA LYS A 230 -9.39 4.45 -1.77
C LYS A 230 -8.97 3.68 -0.53
N VAL A 231 -8.47 4.39 0.47
CA VAL A 231 -8.05 3.80 1.75
C VAL A 231 -9.07 4.08 2.82
N SER A 232 -9.56 3.04 3.49
CA SER A 232 -10.46 3.20 4.63
C SER A 232 -9.67 3.51 5.90
N MET A 233 -9.35 4.79 6.11
CA MET A 233 -8.65 5.24 7.32
C MET A 233 -9.42 4.93 8.61
N PRO A 234 -10.76 5.12 8.69
CA PRO A 234 -11.50 4.80 9.91
C PRO A 234 -11.40 3.31 10.29
N LEU A 235 -11.45 2.40 9.32
CA LEU A 235 -11.29 0.97 9.58
C LEU A 235 -9.87 0.64 10.06
N LEU A 236 -8.84 1.21 9.42
CA LEU A 236 -7.45 1.00 9.81
C LEU A 236 -7.18 1.51 11.24
N GLU A 237 -7.71 2.68 11.61
CA GLU A 237 -7.58 3.24 12.96
C GLU A 237 -8.23 2.37 14.03
N ARG A 238 -9.30 1.65 13.72
CA ARG A 238 -9.93 0.69 14.63
C ARG A 238 -9.14 -0.61 14.74
N VAL A 239 -8.66 -1.14 13.64
CA VAL A 239 -8.08 -2.48 13.55
C VAL A 239 -6.61 -2.50 13.95
N PHE A 240 -5.81 -1.55 13.50
CA PHE A 240 -4.35 -1.59 13.68
C PHE A 240 -3.91 -1.67 15.15
N PRO A 241 -4.49 -0.89 16.08
CA PRO A 241 -4.15 -1.01 17.51
C PRO A 241 -4.52 -2.38 18.10
N VAL A 242 -5.63 -2.98 17.67
CA VAL A 242 -6.08 -4.29 18.19
C VAL A 242 -5.08 -5.39 17.82
N VAL A 243 -4.54 -5.33 16.62
CA VAL A 243 -3.61 -6.35 16.11
C VAL A 243 -2.20 -6.16 16.65
N THR A 244 -1.76 -4.91 16.85
CA THR A 244 -0.37 -4.59 17.24
C THR A 244 -0.15 -4.57 18.76
N VAL A 245 -1.16 -4.26 19.56
CA VAL A 245 -1.05 -4.09 21.03
C VAL A 245 -1.46 -5.35 21.81
N SER A 246 -2.18 -6.28 21.18
CA SER A 246 -2.67 -7.53 21.83
C SER A 246 -1.60 -8.64 21.86
N SER A 247 -0.37 -8.30 22.21
CA SER A 247 0.76 -9.25 22.38
C SER A 247 1.13 -9.38 23.85
#